data_efb2235ec80173564c41928bf77f07b1
#
_entry.id   efb2235ec80173564c41928bf77f07b1
#
_cell.length_a   1.000
_cell.length_b   1.000
_cell.length_c   1.000
_cell.angle_alpha   90.00
_cell.angle_beta   90.00
_cell.angle_gamma   90.00
#
_symmetry.space_group_name_H-M   'P 1'
#
loop_
_entity.id
_entity.type
_entity.pdbx_description
1 polymer ?
#
loop_
_entity_poly.entity_id
_entity_poly.type
_entity_poly.pdbx_seq_one_letter_code
_entity_poly.pdbx_strand_id
1 'polypeptide(L)'
;HPVLDNNLMGQIVDKINIAKVLEGSGVKKIITVDPLDLDASVKAVCECADMPGVNAVIFKSPCIAISKPTAKCRISDKCIQCKKCIREIGCPALIVADGKVTIDNNLCTGCKLCAQICPVNAIGGGADE
;
A
#
# COMPACT_ATOMS: atom_id res chain seq x y z
N HIS A 1 -15.18 13.85 6.94
CA HIS A 1 -13.78 13.71 7.38
C HIS A 1 -12.98 14.93 6.91
N PRO A 2 -12.16 15.58 7.76
CA PRO A 2 -11.50 16.85 7.43
C PRO A 2 -10.49 16.78 6.27
N VAL A 3 -10.12 15.59 5.82
CA VAL A 3 -9.26 15.36 4.65
C VAL A 3 -10.07 15.03 3.39
N LEU A 4 -11.38 14.93 3.46
CA LEU A 4 -12.27 14.68 2.31
C LEU A 4 -12.83 16.00 1.77
N ASP A 5 -13.30 15.97 0.54
CA ASP A 5 -13.87 17.13 -0.16
C ASP A 5 -15.27 17.50 0.34
N ASN A 6 -15.90 16.60 1.12
CA ASN A 6 -17.29 16.78 1.56
C ASN A 6 -17.40 16.74 3.09
N ASN A 7 -18.23 17.61 3.63
CA ASN A 7 -18.66 17.54 5.03
C ASN A 7 -19.75 16.47 5.21
N LEU A 8 -20.23 16.29 6.45
CA LEU A 8 -21.29 15.33 6.79
C LEU A 8 -22.61 15.60 6.05
N MET A 9 -22.83 16.82 5.57
CA MET A 9 -24.02 17.24 4.84
C MET A 9 -23.87 17.12 3.32
N GLY A 10 -22.75 16.52 2.84
CA GLY A 10 -22.47 16.36 1.43
C GLY A 10 -22.01 17.63 0.69
N GLN A 11 -21.79 18.74 1.41
CA GLN A 11 -21.30 19.97 0.80
C GLN A 11 -19.80 19.89 0.53
N ILE A 12 -19.36 20.44 -0.61
CA ILE A 12 -17.94 20.54 -0.95
C ILE A 12 -17.30 21.58 -0.01
N VAL A 13 -16.22 21.20 0.64
CA VAL A 13 -15.45 22.03 1.57
C VAL A 13 -13.97 21.97 1.25
N ASP A 14 -13.21 22.97 1.68
CA ASP A 14 -11.77 23.00 1.53
C ASP A 14 -11.10 21.87 2.33
N LYS A 15 -10.15 21.19 1.66
CA LYS A 15 -9.35 20.14 2.29
C LYS A 15 -8.26 20.73 3.17
N ILE A 16 -8.03 20.07 4.30
CA ILE A 16 -6.81 20.33 5.08
C ILE A 16 -5.60 19.87 4.27
N ASN A 17 -4.68 20.78 4.05
CA ASN A 17 -3.40 20.47 3.44
C ASN A 17 -2.43 19.96 4.53
N ILE A 18 -2.27 18.63 4.61
CA ILE A 18 -1.43 17.98 5.62
C ILE A 18 0.02 18.46 5.54
N ALA A 19 0.57 18.65 4.34
CA ALA A 19 1.94 19.12 4.18
C ALA A 19 2.13 20.51 4.78
N LYS A 20 1.20 21.46 4.53
CA LYS A 20 1.26 22.80 5.15
C LYS A 20 1.13 22.78 6.67
N VAL A 21 0.33 21.85 7.22
CA VAL A 21 0.24 21.68 8.67
C VAL A 21 1.57 21.20 9.25
N LEU A 22 2.21 20.24 8.60
CA LEU A 22 3.53 19.72 9.02
C LEU A 22 4.61 20.79 8.89
N GLU A 23 4.64 21.55 7.80
CA GLU A 23 5.56 22.69 7.62
C GLU A 23 5.39 23.73 8.74
N GLY A 24 4.14 24.11 9.06
CA GLY A 24 3.82 25.01 10.15
C GLY A 24 4.21 24.48 11.54
N SER A 25 4.32 23.17 11.70
CA SER A 25 4.79 22.50 12.91
C SER A 25 6.33 22.38 12.98
N GLY A 26 7.04 22.87 11.99
CA GLY A 26 8.52 22.88 11.96
C GLY A 26 9.15 21.61 11.37
N VAL A 27 8.39 20.79 10.64
CA VAL A 27 8.92 19.64 9.90
C VAL A 27 9.79 20.15 8.74
N LYS A 28 11.05 19.68 8.67
CA LYS A 28 12.04 20.19 7.69
C LYS A 28 11.92 19.54 6.33
N LYS A 29 11.68 18.24 6.29
CA LYS A 29 11.56 17.46 5.06
C LYS A 29 10.24 16.70 5.06
N ILE A 30 9.50 16.81 3.97
CA ILE A 30 8.26 16.07 3.76
C ILE A 30 8.37 15.34 2.44
N ILE A 31 8.24 14.02 2.46
CA ILE A 31 8.22 13.17 1.27
C ILE A 31 6.83 12.55 1.16
N THR A 32 6.22 12.63 -0.02
CA THR A 32 4.94 11.96 -0.28
C THR A 32 5.16 10.80 -1.24
N VAL A 33 4.71 9.60 -0.86
CA VAL A 33 4.85 8.37 -1.65
C VAL A 33 3.55 7.59 -1.71
N ASP A 34 3.40 6.76 -2.75
CA ASP A 34 2.33 5.76 -2.79
C ASP A 34 2.75 4.56 -1.93
N PRO A 35 1.97 4.18 -0.89
CA PRO A 35 2.26 3.00 -0.07
C PRO A 35 2.22 1.68 -0.86
N LEU A 36 1.65 1.66 -2.06
CA LEU A 36 1.61 0.49 -2.93
C LEU A 36 2.88 0.33 -3.78
N ASP A 37 3.78 1.30 -3.77
CA ASP A 37 5.15 1.19 -4.29
C ASP A 37 6.10 0.93 -3.12
N LEU A 38 6.49 -0.34 -2.94
CA LEU A 38 7.29 -0.78 -1.79
C LEU A 38 8.69 -0.17 -1.81
N ASP A 39 9.34 -0.15 -2.96
CA ASP A 39 10.71 0.35 -3.08
C ASP A 39 10.79 1.85 -2.82
N ALA A 40 9.87 2.62 -3.40
CA ALA A 40 9.76 4.06 -3.14
C ALA A 40 9.44 4.34 -1.66
N SER A 41 8.57 3.54 -1.05
CA SER A 41 8.19 3.66 0.36
C SER A 41 9.37 3.42 1.29
N VAL A 42 10.12 2.36 1.08
CA VAL A 42 11.32 2.04 1.86
C VAL A 42 12.38 3.13 1.70
N LYS A 43 12.65 3.56 0.45
CA LYS A 43 13.60 4.62 0.16
C LYS A 43 13.23 5.93 0.87
N ALA A 44 11.96 6.33 0.84
CA ALA A 44 11.50 7.56 1.49
C ALA A 44 11.67 7.51 3.03
N VAL A 45 11.38 6.36 3.63
CA VAL A 45 11.57 6.17 5.08
C VAL A 45 13.04 6.23 5.45
N CYS A 46 13.92 5.53 4.72
CA CYS A 46 15.36 5.57 4.96
C CYS A 46 15.92 7.00 4.77
N GLU A 47 15.56 7.69 3.70
CA GLU A 47 15.97 9.07 3.46
C GLU A 47 15.57 10.00 4.61
N CYS A 48 14.33 9.88 5.11
CA CYS A 48 13.87 10.68 6.24
C CYS A 48 14.56 10.30 7.56
N ALA A 49 14.92 9.04 7.75
CA ALA A 49 15.60 8.56 8.95
C ALA A 49 17.06 9.04 9.02
N ASP A 50 17.75 9.13 7.89
CA ASP A 50 19.14 9.54 7.80
C ASP A 50 19.33 11.06 7.92
N MET A 51 18.27 11.84 7.75
CA MET A 51 18.31 13.30 7.83
C MET A 51 18.14 13.81 9.26
N PRO A 52 18.94 14.78 9.71
CA PRO A 52 18.80 15.36 11.04
C PRO A 52 17.54 16.21 11.17
N GLY A 53 16.91 16.14 12.33
CA GLY A 53 15.71 16.90 12.68
C GLY A 53 14.43 16.11 12.54
N VAL A 54 13.30 16.82 12.53
CA VAL A 54 11.98 16.21 12.37
C VAL A 54 11.63 16.14 10.90
N ASN A 55 11.48 14.95 10.38
CA ASN A 55 11.13 14.67 8.99
C ASN A 55 9.83 13.86 8.94
N ALA A 56 9.09 13.91 7.84
CA ALA A 56 7.83 13.23 7.69
C ALA A 56 7.71 12.52 6.33
N VAL A 57 7.15 11.32 6.34
CA VAL A 57 6.72 10.63 5.12
C VAL A 57 5.20 10.57 5.11
N ILE A 58 4.59 11.08 4.04
CA ILE A 58 3.15 11.01 3.81
C ILE A 58 2.88 9.86 2.85
N PHE A 59 2.27 8.80 3.34
CA PHE A 59 1.78 7.71 2.50
C PHE A 59 0.41 8.08 1.95
N LYS A 60 0.30 8.27 0.63
CA LYS A 60 -0.92 8.71 -0.03
C LYS A 60 -1.27 7.80 -1.19
N SER A 61 -2.42 7.17 -1.09
CA SER A 61 -3.02 6.35 -2.16
C SER A 61 -4.53 6.59 -2.22
N PRO A 62 -5.17 6.37 -3.37
CA PRO A 62 -6.64 6.36 -3.44
C PRO A 62 -7.25 5.37 -2.46
N CYS A 63 -8.40 5.71 -1.89
CA CYS A 63 -9.10 4.81 -0.99
C CYS A 63 -9.56 3.56 -1.76
N ILE A 64 -9.19 2.38 -1.28
CA ILE A 64 -9.49 1.10 -1.90
C ILE A 64 -10.99 0.83 -2.03
N ALA A 65 -11.81 1.38 -1.12
CA ALA A 65 -13.25 1.22 -1.14
C ALA A 65 -13.95 1.98 -2.28
N ILE A 66 -13.30 3.00 -2.83
CA ILE A 66 -13.84 3.82 -3.93
C ILE A 66 -13.02 3.70 -5.21
N SER A 67 -11.91 3.00 -5.17
CA SER A 67 -11.09 2.71 -6.35
C SER A 67 -11.74 1.63 -7.20
N LYS A 68 -11.55 1.70 -8.52
CA LYS A 68 -11.99 0.63 -9.41
C LYS A 68 -11.25 -0.66 -9.04
N PRO A 69 -11.93 -1.82 -9.01
CA PRO A 69 -11.27 -3.10 -8.80
C PRO A 69 -10.18 -3.31 -9.85
N THR A 70 -8.99 -3.67 -9.41
CA THR A 70 -7.92 -4.14 -10.27
C THR A 70 -7.96 -5.66 -10.38
N ALA A 71 -7.28 -6.21 -11.41
CA ALA A 71 -7.16 -7.66 -11.55
C ALA A 71 -6.57 -8.27 -10.27
N LYS A 72 -7.27 -9.26 -9.72
CA LYS A 72 -6.86 -9.94 -8.47
C LYS A 72 -5.56 -10.69 -8.69
N CYS A 73 -4.73 -10.75 -7.66
CA CYS A 73 -3.49 -11.50 -7.74
C CYS A 73 -3.76 -13.01 -7.71
N ARG A 74 -2.90 -13.79 -8.39
CA ARG A 74 -2.90 -15.24 -8.38
C ARG A 74 -1.50 -15.75 -8.10
N ILE A 75 -1.40 -16.94 -7.54
CA ILE A 75 -0.13 -17.62 -7.27
C ILE A 75 0.07 -18.69 -8.34
N SER A 76 1.19 -18.65 -9.03
CA SER A 76 1.58 -19.65 -10.04
C SER A 76 2.31 -20.84 -9.40
N ASP A 77 2.51 -21.90 -10.21
CA ASP A 77 3.22 -23.12 -9.81
C ASP A 77 4.69 -22.89 -9.47
N LYS A 78 5.24 -21.71 -9.80
CA LYS A 78 6.60 -21.29 -9.39
C LYS A 78 6.73 -21.03 -7.89
N CYS A 79 5.63 -21.05 -7.14
CA CYS A 79 5.63 -20.77 -5.71
C CYS A 79 6.39 -21.85 -4.92
N ILE A 80 7.47 -21.45 -4.26
CA ILE A 80 8.30 -22.33 -3.41
C ILE A 80 7.79 -22.44 -1.95
N GLN A 81 6.61 -21.96 -1.66
CA GLN A 81 5.96 -22.01 -0.35
C GLN A 81 6.78 -21.40 0.81
N CYS A 82 7.64 -20.42 0.54
CA CYS A 82 8.49 -19.77 1.54
C CYS A 82 7.73 -18.90 2.55
N LYS A 83 6.46 -18.60 2.29
CA LYS A 83 5.55 -17.79 3.14
C LYS A 83 6.04 -16.37 3.42
N LYS A 84 7.03 -15.86 2.67
CA LYS A 84 7.55 -14.50 2.84
C LYS A 84 6.45 -13.45 2.67
N CYS A 85 5.60 -13.60 1.66
CA CYS A 85 4.45 -12.72 1.40
C CYS A 85 3.48 -12.63 2.58
N ILE A 86 3.24 -13.73 3.30
CA ILE A 86 2.37 -13.72 4.50
C ILE A 86 3.05 -12.98 5.65
N ARG A 87 4.33 -13.31 5.94
CA ARG A 87 5.02 -12.77 7.12
C ARG A 87 5.29 -11.26 7.01
N GLU A 88 5.59 -10.78 5.81
CA GLU A 88 6.07 -9.40 5.62
C GLU A 88 4.96 -8.43 5.21
N ILE A 89 3.93 -8.90 4.51
CA ILE A 89 2.81 -8.02 4.09
C ILE A 89 1.66 -8.07 5.11
N GLY A 90 1.43 -9.21 5.77
CA GLY A 90 0.30 -9.35 6.70
C GLY A 90 -1.07 -9.18 6.02
N CYS A 91 -1.17 -9.45 4.72
CA CYS A 91 -2.40 -9.27 3.96
C CYS A 91 -3.46 -10.31 4.34
N PRO A 92 -4.70 -9.91 4.68
CA PRO A 92 -5.76 -10.87 5.06
C PRO A 92 -6.18 -11.80 3.92
N ALA A 93 -5.92 -11.43 2.66
CA ALA A 93 -6.20 -12.27 1.51
C ALA A 93 -5.17 -13.40 1.32
N LEU A 94 -4.00 -13.34 1.96
CA LEU A 94 -2.97 -14.37 1.88
C LEU A 94 -3.18 -15.39 3.00
N ILE A 95 -3.60 -16.57 2.64
CA ILE A 95 -3.91 -17.67 3.58
C ILE A 95 -3.08 -18.91 3.28
N VAL A 96 -3.01 -19.83 4.23
CA VAL A 96 -2.46 -21.17 4.04
C VAL A 96 -3.61 -22.15 4.05
N ALA A 97 -3.89 -22.77 2.91
CA ALA A 97 -4.89 -23.83 2.77
C ALA A 97 -4.19 -25.11 2.29
N ASP A 98 -4.45 -26.22 2.92
CA ASP A 98 -3.86 -27.54 2.61
C ASP A 98 -2.32 -27.50 2.53
N GLY A 99 -1.69 -26.72 3.43
CA GLY A 99 -0.24 -26.55 3.49
C GLY A 99 0.35 -25.62 2.42
N LYS A 100 -0.46 -25.09 1.51
CA LYS A 100 -0.04 -24.20 0.43
C LYS A 100 -0.50 -22.77 0.67
N VAL A 101 0.34 -21.82 0.27
CA VAL A 101 -0.04 -20.40 0.25
C VAL A 101 -1.01 -20.16 -0.90
N THR A 102 -2.16 -19.60 -0.58
CA THR A 102 -3.22 -19.26 -1.55
C THR A 102 -3.71 -17.83 -1.35
N ILE A 103 -4.44 -17.31 -2.33
CA ILE A 103 -5.04 -15.98 -2.25
C ILE A 103 -6.55 -16.12 -2.24
N ASP A 104 -7.19 -15.62 -1.18
CA ASP A 104 -8.64 -15.50 -1.14
C ASP A 104 -9.07 -14.36 -2.08
N ASN A 105 -9.76 -14.74 -3.15
CA ASN A 105 -10.25 -13.82 -4.15
C ASN A 105 -11.33 -12.86 -3.62
N ASN A 106 -12.02 -13.17 -2.53
CA ASN A 106 -13.01 -12.26 -1.96
C ASN A 106 -12.35 -11.10 -1.20
N LEU A 107 -11.18 -11.34 -0.65
CA LEU A 107 -10.43 -10.36 0.13
C LEU A 107 -9.34 -9.65 -0.69
N CYS A 108 -8.93 -10.23 -1.81
CA CYS A 108 -7.88 -9.65 -2.65
C CYS A 108 -8.38 -8.42 -3.41
N THR A 109 -7.68 -7.32 -3.27
CA THR A 109 -7.98 -6.03 -3.94
C THR A 109 -7.11 -5.78 -5.18
N GLY A 110 -6.16 -6.66 -5.47
CA GLY A 110 -5.24 -6.52 -6.60
C GLY A 110 -4.13 -5.46 -6.42
N CYS A 111 -3.83 -5.05 -5.19
CA CYS A 111 -2.82 -4.02 -4.91
C CYS A 111 -1.38 -4.42 -5.27
N LYS A 112 -1.10 -5.68 -5.51
CA LYS A 112 0.19 -6.25 -5.96
C LYS A 112 1.37 -6.09 -4.99
N LEU A 113 1.19 -5.64 -3.76
CA LEU A 113 2.28 -5.58 -2.77
C LEU A 113 2.94 -6.96 -2.55
N CYS A 114 2.13 -8.01 -2.47
CA CYS A 114 2.63 -9.38 -2.32
C CYS A 114 3.47 -9.85 -3.52
N ALA A 115 3.21 -9.32 -4.72
CA ALA A 115 4.01 -9.62 -5.91
C ALA A 115 5.41 -8.99 -5.82
N GLN A 116 5.51 -7.76 -5.32
CA GLN A 116 6.77 -7.03 -5.19
C GLN A 116 7.76 -7.71 -4.22
N ILE A 117 7.25 -8.43 -3.20
CA ILE A 117 8.10 -9.10 -2.21
C ILE A 117 8.40 -10.57 -2.56
N CYS A 118 7.79 -11.11 -3.60
CA CYS A 118 7.92 -12.51 -3.96
C CYS A 118 9.31 -12.79 -4.60
N PRO A 119 10.20 -13.58 -3.96
CA PRO A 119 11.56 -13.76 -4.44
C PRO A 119 11.65 -14.55 -5.75
N VAL A 120 10.59 -15.27 -6.11
CA VAL A 120 10.53 -16.09 -7.33
C VAL A 120 9.50 -15.58 -8.34
N ASN A 121 8.96 -14.38 -8.12
CA ASN A 121 7.93 -13.76 -8.97
C ASN A 121 6.75 -14.71 -9.26
N ALA A 122 6.34 -15.49 -8.24
CA ALA A 122 5.24 -16.44 -8.38
C ALA A 122 3.86 -15.80 -8.18
N ILE A 123 3.79 -14.53 -7.80
CA ILE A 123 2.53 -13.82 -7.57
C ILE A 123 2.37 -12.74 -8.65
N GLY A 124 1.27 -12.79 -9.38
CA GLY A 124 0.97 -11.82 -10.41
C GLY A 124 -0.51 -11.48 -10.48
N GLY A 125 -0.87 -10.41 -11.19
CA GLY A 125 -2.25 -10.18 -11.60
C GLY A 125 -2.60 -11.20 -12.68
N GLY A 126 -3.73 -11.88 -12.55
CA GLY A 126 -4.25 -12.67 -13.67
C GLY A 126 -4.48 -11.71 -14.84
N ALA A 127 -3.74 -11.88 -15.92
CA ALA A 127 -4.22 -11.46 -17.21
C ALA A 127 -5.42 -12.36 -17.50
N ASP A 128 -6.56 -11.75 -17.75
CA ASP A 128 -7.67 -12.50 -18.34
C ASP A 128 -7.16 -13.03 -19.68
N GLU A 129 -7.06 -14.36 -19.81
CA GLU A 129 -7.12 -15.03 -21.08
C GLU A 129 -8.54 -14.92 -21.62
#